data_a2b68680831b338be60ec923de96a5c8
#
_entry.id   a2b68680831b338be60ec923de96a5c8
#
_cell.length_a   1.000
_cell.length_b   1.000
_cell.length_c   1.000
_cell.angle_alpha   90.00
_cell.angle_beta   90.00
_cell.angle_gamma   90.00
#
_symmetry.space_group_name_H-M   'P 1'
#
loop_
_entity.id
_entity.type
_entity.pdbx_description
1 polymer ?
#
loop_
_entity_poly.entity_id
_entity_poly.type
_entity_poly.pdbx_seq_one_letter_code
_entity_poly.pdbx_strand_id
1 'polypeptide(L)'
;YGFVVPQSTHDVAGPDVEAIVVSTETRPRAEDINQLRREAGWKPLAIVEVPMVQAEDLAAISSTRVRAREIDQEGKLIMPDNLRPELQRPLGRVLRGSDVERSVKSKQGSMVITVGDVATKTLLDMGIVPHLAIIDGKVGRKPFHETLKILQLQKVKPFSLKPVKSGPGYISKKAIQVLRSRIRLCRTTLARPVAQERYWVLVVDGEEDLLALPAIAEAPLGAVVYYGQPNRGLVEV
;
A
#
# COMPACT_ATOMS: atom_id res chain seq x y z
N TYR A 1 3.35 -26.09 20.47
CA TYR A 1 3.10 -25.53 21.80
C TYR A 1 1.91 -24.60 21.66
N GLY A 2 0.73 -25.00 22.22
CA GLY A 2 -0.47 -24.18 22.18
C GLY A 2 -0.43 -23.14 23.29
N PHE A 3 -0.55 -21.87 22.91
CA PHE A 3 -0.79 -20.80 23.88
C PHE A 3 -2.27 -20.81 24.25
N VAL A 4 -2.61 -21.21 25.47
CA VAL A 4 -3.94 -21.00 26.02
C VAL A 4 -3.97 -19.54 26.52
N VAL A 5 -4.75 -18.69 25.87
CA VAL A 5 -5.06 -17.35 26.40
C VAL A 5 -6.18 -17.55 27.44
N PRO A 6 -5.91 -17.35 28.72
CA PRO A 6 -6.93 -17.56 29.75
C PRO A 6 -8.08 -16.58 29.55
N GLN A 7 -9.30 -17.09 29.47
CA GLN A 7 -10.50 -16.26 29.38
C GLN A 7 -10.94 -15.66 30.73
N SER A 8 -10.35 -16.16 31.81
CA SER A 8 -10.61 -15.62 33.17
C SER A 8 -9.32 -15.55 33.98
N THR A 9 -9.27 -14.65 34.97
CA THR A 9 -8.17 -14.54 35.94
C THR A 9 -8.02 -15.80 36.80
N HIS A 10 -9.05 -16.64 36.89
CA HIS A 10 -9.02 -17.91 37.62
C HIS A 10 -8.10 -18.96 36.99
N ASP A 11 -8.02 -19.04 35.66
CA ASP A 11 -7.23 -20.06 34.96
C ASP A 11 -5.71 -19.84 35.05
N VAL A 12 -5.27 -18.59 35.27
CA VAL A 12 -3.85 -18.23 35.41
C VAL A 12 -3.38 -18.30 36.86
N ALA A 13 -4.33 -18.47 37.77
CA ALA A 13 -4.07 -18.48 39.20
C ALA A 13 -3.68 -19.87 39.74
N GLY A 14 -3.49 -20.89 38.91
CA GLY A 14 -3.08 -22.22 39.35
C GLY A 14 -1.66 -22.28 39.91
N PRO A 15 -1.37 -23.13 40.91
CA PRO A 15 -0.06 -23.22 41.53
C PRO A 15 1.03 -23.71 40.56
N ASP A 16 0.65 -24.40 39.49
CA ASP A 16 1.58 -25.06 38.54
C ASP A 16 2.09 -24.14 37.43
N VAL A 17 1.65 -22.87 37.39
CA VAL A 17 2.11 -21.89 36.39
C VAL A 17 3.29 -21.11 36.96
N GLU A 18 4.41 -21.08 36.21
CA GLU A 18 5.66 -20.45 36.66
C GLU A 18 5.91 -19.08 36.03
N ALA A 19 5.40 -18.84 34.79
CA ALA A 19 5.64 -17.61 34.04
C ALA A 19 4.41 -17.20 33.23
N ILE A 20 4.33 -15.88 32.94
CA ILE A 20 3.34 -15.29 32.03
C ILE A 20 4.07 -14.44 30.99
N VAL A 21 3.70 -14.64 29.70
CA VAL A 21 4.19 -13.82 28.60
C VAL A 21 3.19 -12.73 28.30
N VAL A 22 3.63 -11.50 28.25
CA VAL A 22 2.80 -10.31 28.06
C VAL A 22 3.40 -9.34 27.06
N SER A 23 2.58 -8.47 26.50
CA SER A 23 3.03 -7.26 25.82
C SER A 23 3.12 -6.10 26.81
N THR A 24 3.73 -4.98 26.38
CA THR A 24 3.74 -3.73 27.17
C THR A 24 2.34 -3.31 27.61
N GLU A 25 1.32 -3.47 26.73
CA GLU A 25 -0.07 -3.12 27.00
C GLU A 25 -0.71 -4.01 28.09
N THR A 26 -0.35 -5.31 28.12
CA THR A 26 -0.95 -6.28 29.04
C THR A 26 -0.13 -6.51 30.31
N ARG A 27 1.05 -5.92 30.41
CA ARG A 27 1.91 -6.01 31.58
C ARG A 27 1.24 -5.61 32.91
N PRO A 28 0.46 -4.49 32.99
CA PRO A 28 -0.21 -4.13 34.24
C PRO A 28 -1.15 -5.23 34.74
N ARG A 29 -1.85 -5.92 33.81
CA ARG A 29 -2.72 -7.04 34.20
C ARG A 29 -1.95 -8.25 34.76
N ALA A 30 -0.74 -8.50 34.27
CA ALA A 30 0.12 -9.55 34.84
C ALA A 30 0.60 -9.19 36.26
N GLU A 31 0.80 -7.93 36.54
CA GLU A 31 1.15 -7.42 37.86
C GLU A 31 -0.01 -7.58 38.85
N ASP A 32 -1.24 -7.30 38.41
CA ASP A 32 -2.47 -7.56 39.18
C ASP A 32 -2.63 -9.05 39.50
N ILE A 33 -2.39 -9.93 38.51
CA ILE A 33 -2.42 -11.38 38.72
C ILE A 33 -1.39 -11.80 39.77
N ASN A 34 -0.19 -11.25 39.72
CA ASN A 34 0.86 -11.56 40.70
C ASN A 34 0.51 -11.04 42.12
N GLN A 35 -0.26 -9.97 42.20
CA GLN A 35 -0.78 -9.51 43.50
C GLN A 35 -1.80 -10.51 44.07
N LEU A 36 -2.78 -10.93 43.27
CA LEU A 36 -3.77 -11.93 43.67
C LEU A 36 -3.11 -13.26 44.08
N ARG A 37 -2.07 -13.69 43.37
CA ARG A 37 -1.30 -14.90 43.73
C ARG A 37 -0.62 -14.75 45.08
N ARG A 38 -0.01 -13.59 45.38
CA ARG A 38 0.60 -13.34 46.72
C ARG A 38 -0.45 -13.37 47.83
N GLU A 39 -1.61 -12.80 47.60
CA GLU A 39 -2.75 -12.81 48.53
C GLU A 39 -3.27 -14.25 48.80
N ALA A 40 -3.19 -15.11 47.76
CA ALA A 40 -3.54 -16.52 47.86
C ALA A 40 -2.39 -17.40 48.45
N GLY A 41 -1.23 -16.81 48.81
CA GLY A 41 -0.08 -17.53 49.32
C GLY A 41 0.74 -18.26 48.25
N TRP A 42 0.53 -17.93 46.96
CA TRP A 42 1.27 -18.54 45.87
C TRP A 42 2.45 -17.73 45.40
N LYS A 43 3.41 -18.43 44.80
CA LYS A 43 4.59 -17.78 44.22
C LYS A 43 4.19 -16.90 43.03
N PRO A 44 4.66 -15.66 42.92
CA PRO A 44 4.38 -14.83 41.77
C PRO A 44 4.98 -15.41 40.50
N LEU A 45 4.32 -15.18 39.36
CA LEU A 45 4.77 -15.59 38.03
C LEU A 45 5.96 -14.74 37.59
N ALA A 46 6.90 -15.33 36.88
CA ALA A 46 7.89 -14.58 36.12
C ALA A 46 7.19 -13.86 34.96
N ILE A 47 7.27 -12.54 34.89
CA ILE A 47 6.68 -11.76 33.79
C ILE A 47 7.73 -11.64 32.69
N VAL A 48 7.42 -12.21 31.52
CA VAL A 48 8.24 -12.10 30.31
C VAL A 48 7.55 -11.15 29.34
N GLU A 49 8.11 -9.95 29.17
CA GLU A 49 7.58 -8.96 28.24
C GLU A 49 8.15 -9.19 26.84
N VAL A 50 7.29 -9.24 25.83
CA VAL A 50 7.64 -9.38 24.42
C VAL A 50 7.04 -8.23 23.60
N PRO A 51 7.77 -7.73 22.59
CA PRO A 51 7.23 -6.69 21.72
C PRO A 51 6.04 -7.21 20.91
N MET A 52 5.05 -6.35 20.66
CA MET A 52 3.93 -6.65 19.78
C MET A 52 4.43 -6.82 18.34
N VAL A 53 3.97 -7.88 17.66
CA VAL A 53 4.19 -8.05 16.22
C VAL A 53 3.38 -7.03 15.45
N GLN A 54 4.01 -6.38 14.47
CA GLN A 54 3.38 -5.37 13.64
C GLN A 54 2.76 -5.98 12.39
N ALA A 55 1.56 -5.48 12.04
CA ALA A 55 0.91 -5.73 10.77
C ALA A 55 1.57 -4.92 9.63
N GLU A 56 1.12 -5.11 8.39
CA GLU A 56 1.64 -4.40 7.20
C GLU A 56 1.49 -2.88 7.28
N ASP A 57 0.51 -2.38 8.03
CA ASP A 57 0.30 -0.95 8.29
C ASP A 57 1.14 -0.39 9.45
N LEU A 58 2.05 -1.20 10.00
CA LEU A 58 2.90 -0.89 11.16
C LEU A 58 2.13 -0.72 12.48
N ALA A 59 0.84 -1.00 12.50
CA ALA A 59 0.08 -1.10 13.74
C ALA A 59 0.18 -2.52 14.31
N ALA A 60 -0.04 -2.66 15.63
CA ALA A 60 0.05 -3.96 16.28
C ALA A 60 -1.01 -4.95 15.75
N ILE A 61 -0.62 -6.22 15.57
CA ILE A 61 -1.57 -7.31 15.35
C ILE A 61 -2.31 -7.54 16.66
N SER A 62 -3.64 -7.44 16.61
CA SER A 62 -4.50 -7.73 17.75
C SER A 62 -5.69 -8.58 17.36
N SER A 63 -6.18 -9.39 18.29
CA SER A 63 -7.38 -10.21 18.08
C SER A 63 -8.63 -9.37 17.77
N THR A 64 -8.68 -8.13 18.22
CA THR A 64 -9.76 -7.19 17.88
C THR A 64 -9.73 -6.85 16.39
N ARG A 65 -8.57 -6.51 15.84
CA ARG A 65 -8.40 -6.20 14.41
C ARG A 65 -8.67 -7.41 13.52
N VAL A 66 -8.21 -8.59 13.95
CA VAL A 66 -8.47 -9.85 13.22
C VAL A 66 -9.98 -10.16 13.21
N ARG A 67 -10.68 -10.02 14.34
CA ARG A 67 -12.14 -10.20 14.42
C ARG A 67 -12.92 -9.16 13.61
N ALA A 68 -12.44 -7.93 13.56
CA ALA A 68 -13.00 -6.87 12.73
C ALA A 68 -12.69 -7.04 11.23
N ARG A 69 -11.93 -8.07 10.85
CA ARG A 69 -11.46 -8.31 9.47
C ARG A 69 -10.68 -7.13 8.86
N GLU A 70 -9.99 -6.38 9.68
CA GLU A 70 -9.05 -5.35 9.22
C GLU A 70 -7.74 -5.97 8.73
N ILE A 71 -7.33 -7.03 9.39
CA ILE A 71 -6.11 -7.80 9.08
C ILE A 71 -6.42 -9.30 9.19
N ASP A 72 -5.61 -10.13 8.53
CA ASP A 72 -5.57 -11.57 8.78
C ASP A 72 -4.70 -11.92 10.01
N GLN A 73 -4.59 -13.19 10.32
CA GLN A 73 -3.77 -13.67 11.45
C GLN A 73 -2.28 -13.40 11.27
N GLU A 74 -1.84 -13.18 10.04
CA GLU A 74 -0.46 -12.86 9.67
C GLU A 74 -0.19 -11.35 9.65
N GLY A 75 -1.22 -10.53 9.90
CA GLY A 75 -1.13 -9.07 9.89
C GLY A 75 -1.23 -8.45 8.51
N LYS A 76 -1.70 -9.17 7.49
CA LYS A 76 -1.99 -8.61 6.17
C LYS A 76 -3.31 -7.85 6.21
N LEU A 77 -3.32 -6.68 5.62
CA LEU A 77 -4.53 -5.86 5.52
C LEU A 77 -5.58 -6.53 4.63
N ILE A 78 -6.83 -6.49 5.05
CA ILE A 78 -7.96 -7.05 4.32
C ILE A 78 -8.81 -5.87 3.80
N MET A 79 -9.04 -5.86 2.48
CA MET A 79 -9.95 -4.88 1.89
C MET A 79 -11.40 -5.21 2.31
N PRO A 80 -12.13 -4.27 2.91
CA PRO A 80 -13.54 -4.45 3.25
C PRO A 80 -14.39 -4.79 2.01
N ASP A 81 -15.25 -5.79 2.12
CA ASP A 81 -16.03 -6.30 0.99
C ASP A 81 -17.00 -5.25 0.42
N ASN A 82 -17.50 -4.34 1.25
CA ASN A 82 -18.38 -3.24 0.82
C ASN A 82 -17.69 -2.21 -0.08
N LEU A 83 -16.36 -2.08 -0.02
CA LEU A 83 -15.61 -1.16 -0.89
C LEU A 83 -15.31 -1.74 -2.28
N ARG A 84 -15.32 -3.07 -2.45
CA ARG A 84 -15.01 -3.71 -3.73
C ARG A 84 -15.88 -3.24 -4.89
N PRO A 85 -17.23 -3.15 -4.77
CA PRO A 85 -18.07 -2.67 -5.88
C PRO A 85 -17.81 -1.19 -6.22
N GLU A 86 -17.46 -0.37 -5.23
CA GLU A 86 -17.15 1.04 -5.46
C GLU A 86 -15.84 1.21 -6.21
N LEU A 87 -14.81 0.45 -5.84
CA LEU A 87 -13.50 0.47 -6.50
C LEU A 87 -13.54 -0.10 -7.93
N GLN A 88 -14.56 -0.89 -8.27
CA GLN A 88 -14.80 -1.35 -9.64
C GLN A 88 -15.45 -0.28 -10.54
N ARG A 89 -15.91 0.83 -9.99
CA ARG A 89 -16.43 1.95 -10.80
C ARG A 89 -15.28 2.83 -11.25
N PRO A 90 -15.27 3.28 -12.52
CA PRO A 90 -14.26 4.23 -12.96
C PRO A 90 -14.38 5.54 -12.16
N LEU A 91 -13.25 6.05 -11.68
CA LEU A 91 -13.18 7.31 -10.93
C LEU A 91 -13.21 8.54 -11.83
N GLY A 92 -13.18 8.35 -13.14
CA GLY A 92 -13.17 9.41 -14.12
C GLY A 92 -13.72 8.97 -15.47
N ARG A 93 -13.35 9.68 -16.53
CA ARG A 93 -13.81 9.42 -17.88
C ARG A 93 -13.15 8.20 -18.49
N VAL A 94 -13.93 7.22 -18.93
CA VAL A 94 -13.42 6.05 -19.65
C VAL A 94 -13.14 6.42 -21.10
N LEU A 95 -11.89 6.23 -21.53
CA LEU A 95 -11.42 6.48 -22.89
C LEU A 95 -11.25 5.17 -23.64
N ARG A 96 -11.61 5.15 -24.93
CA ARG A 96 -11.46 4.00 -25.82
C ARG A 96 -11.04 4.43 -27.22
N GLY A 97 -10.25 3.58 -27.86
CA GLY A 97 -9.86 3.81 -29.26
C GLY A 97 -9.25 5.19 -29.49
N SER A 98 -9.78 5.93 -30.49
CA SER A 98 -9.29 7.26 -30.86
C SER A 98 -9.47 8.35 -29.80
N ASP A 99 -10.36 8.14 -28.80
CA ASP A 99 -10.56 9.11 -27.73
C ASP A 99 -9.34 9.19 -26.81
N VAL A 100 -8.60 8.09 -26.65
CA VAL A 100 -7.37 8.07 -25.88
C VAL A 100 -6.37 9.06 -26.48
N GLU A 101 -6.07 8.94 -27.76
CA GLU A 101 -5.09 9.80 -28.44
C GLU A 101 -5.51 11.27 -28.40
N ARG A 102 -6.79 11.55 -28.67
CA ARG A 102 -7.33 12.93 -28.65
C ARG A 102 -7.23 13.53 -27.25
N SER A 103 -7.58 12.77 -26.22
CA SER A 103 -7.53 13.25 -24.85
C SER A 103 -6.11 13.51 -24.41
N VAL A 104 -5.21 12.55 -24.60
CA VAL A 104 -3.81 12.68 -24.17
C VAL A 104 -3.11 13.84 -24.87
N LYS A 105 -3.34 14.03 -26.19
CA LYS A 105 -2.81 15.19 -26.94
C LYS A 105 -3.35 16.53 -26.44
N SER A 106 -4.61 16.58 -26.01
CA SER A 106 -5.21 17.81 -25.48
C SER A 106 -4.64 18.26 -24.12
N LYS A 107 -3.92 17.37 -23.42
CA LYS A 107 -3.33 17.59 -22.10
C LYS A 107 -1.82 17.93 -22.15
N GLN A 108 -1.32 18.30 -23.32
CA GLN A 108 0.09 18.74 -23.43
C GLN A 108 0.35 19.91 -22.48
N GLY A 109 1.45 19.83 -21.73
CA GLY A 109 1.81 20.81 -20.70
C GLY A 109 1.27 20.52 -19.30
N SER A 110 0.35 19.56 -19.15
CA SER A 110 -0.09 19.07 -17.84
C SER A 110 0.88 18.03 -17.28
N MET A 111 0.92 17.91 -15.95
CA MET A 111 1.59 16.78 -15.32
C MET A 111 0.80 15.50 -15.59
N VAL A 112 1.44 14.53 -16.22
CA VAL A 112 0.83 13.23 -16.54
C VAL A 112 1.36 12.15 -15.59
N ILE A 113 0.45 11.45 -14.93
CA ILE A 113 0.74 10.31 -14.06
C ILE A 113 0.04 9.08 -14.65
N THR A 114 0.73 7.95 -14.72
CA THR A 114 0.11 6.67 -15.12
C THR A 114 0.18 5.68 -13.97
N VAL A 115 -0.88 4.89 -13.82
CA VAL A 115 -0.95 3.77 -12.89
C VAL A 115 -1.29 2.50 -13.66
N GLY A 116 -0.42 1.52 -13.56
CA GLY A 116 -0.50 0.25 -14.28
C GLY A 116 0.37 0.20 -15.53
N ASP A 117 0.88 -1.00 -15.81
CA ASP A 117 1.75 -1.27 -16.96
C ASP A 117 1.05 -1.01 -18.29
N VAL A 118 -0.22 -1.42 -18.40
CA VAL A 118 -1.02 -1.23 -19.62
C VAL A 118 -1.27 0.25 -19.88
N ALA A 119 -1.65 1.03 -18.86
CA ALA A 119 -1.87 2.47 -19.01
C ALA A 119 -0.57 3.18 -19.41
N THR A 120 0.53 2.83 -18.78
CA THR A 120 1.86 3.39 -19.09
C THR A 120 2.27 3.05 -20.51
N LYS A 121 2.16 1.77 -20.91
CA LYS A 121 2.50 1.35 -22.28
C LYS A 121 1.63 2.07 -23.31
N THR A 122 0.35 2.22 -23.07
CA THR A 122 -0.58 2.91 -23.99
C THR A 122 -0.10 4.34 -24.31
N LEU A 123 0.35 5.10 -23.32
CA LEU A 123 0.90 6.44 -23.54
C LEU A 123 2.25 6.41 -24.25
N LEU A 124 3.13 5.48 -23.87
CA LEU A 124 4.44 5.33 -24.50
C LEU A 124 4.34 4.96 -25.99
N ASP A 125 3.39 4.11 -26.38
CA ASP A 125 3.11 3.74 -27.75
C ASP A 125 2.65 4.94 -28.61
N MET A 126 2.09 5.97 -27.96
CA MET A 126 1.74 7.26 -28.58
C MET A 126 2.88 8.29 -28.55
N GLY A 127 4.07 7.90 -28.10
CA GLY A 127 5.23 8.79 -27.95
C GLY A 127 5.15 9.74 -26.76
N ILE A 128 4.28 9.49 -25.81
CA ILE A 128 4.08 10.35 -24.64
C ILE A 128 4.66 9.66 -23.41
N VAL A 129 5.67 10.29 -22.82
CA VAL A 129 6.31 9.81 -21.60
C VAL A 129 5.62 10.41 -20.38
N PRO A 130 5.03 9.60 -19.47
CA PRO A 130 4.42 10.14 -18.26
C PRO A 130 5.49 10.71 -17.32
N HIS A 131 5.19 11.81 -16.64
CA HIS A 131 6.07 12.41 -15.64
C HIS A 131 6.31 11.48 -14.43
N LEU A 132 5.30 10.67 -14.10
CA LEU A 132 5.39 9.62 -13.11
C LEU A 132 4.65 8.37 -13.61
N ALA A 133 5.35 7.26 -13.76
CA ALA A 133 4.76 5.95 -14.02
C ALA A 133 4.79 5.10 -12.74
N ILE A 134 3.66 4.50 -12.38
CA ILE A 134 3.52 3.57 -11.25
C ILE A 134 3.21 2.21 -11.86
N ILE A 135 4.11 1.25 -11.69
CA ILE A 135 4.05 -0.06 -12.35
C ILE A 135 4.48 -1.18 -11.39
N ASP A 136 3.96 -2.37 -11.59
CA ASP A 136 4.41 -3.57 -10.87
C ASP A 136 5.23 -4.53 -11.75
N GLY A 137 5.37 -4.24 -13.04
CA GLY A 137 6.07 -5.07 -14.01
C GLY A 137 5.31 -6.34 -14.37
N LYS A 138 3.97 -6.34 -14.21
CA LYS A 138 3.12 -7.49 -14.52
C LYS A 138 1.91 -7.05 -15.35
N VAL A 139 1.43 -7.94 -16.22
CA VAL A 139 0.15 -7.79 -16.91
C VAL A 139 -0.60 -9.10 -16.79
N GLY A 140 -1.80 -9.08 -16.20
CA GLY A 140 -2.59 -10.28 -15.95
C GLY A 140 -1.84 -11.32 -15.10
N ARG A 141 -1.11 -10.89 -14.07
CA ARG A 141 -0.27 -11.71 -13.17
C ARG A 141 0.97 -12.37 -13.83
N LYS A 142 1.28 -12.04 -15.08
CA LYS A 142 2.48 -12.51 -15.78
C LYS A 142 3.53 -11.39 -15.81
N PRO A 143 4.84 -11.71 -15.68
CA PRO A 143 5.89 -10.70 -15.79
C PRO A 143 5.81 -9.95 -17.12
N PHE A 144 5.84 -8.62 -17.07
CA PHE A 144 5.79 -7.75 -18.24
C PHE A 144 6.93 -6.75 -18.20
N HIS A 145 8.05 -7.14 -18.80
CA HIS A 145 9.27 -6.32 -18.78
C HIS A 145 9.35 -5.29 -19.91
N GLU A 146 8.35 -5.27 -20.81
CA GLU A 146 8.38 -4.41 -21.99
C GLU A 146 8.29 -2.93 -21.61
N THR A 147 7.39 -2.58 -20.71
CA THR A 147 7.23 -1.20 -20.20
C THR A 147 8.54 -0.68 -19.59
N LEU A 148 9.20 -1.48 -18.76
CA LEU A 148 10.48 -1.10 -18.16
C LEU A 148 11.57 -0.89 -19.21
N LYS A 149 11.64 -1.76 -20.24
CA LYS A 149 12.61 -1.60 -21.35
C LYS A 149 12.38 -0.31 -22.13
N ILE A 150 11.11 0.00 -22.46
CA ILE A 150 10.75 1.23 -23.17
C ILE A 150 11.12 2.46 -22.33
N LEU A 151 10.79 2.47 -21.05
CA LEU A 151 11.14 3.55 -20.14
C LEU A 151 12.66 3.74 -20.02
N GLN A 152 13.43 2.65 -19.97
CA GLN A 152 14.91 2.70 -19.96
C GLN A 152 15.48 3.27 -21.26
N LEU A 153 14.95 2.89 -22.41
CA LEU A 153 15.36 3.43 -23.71
C LEU A 153 15.08 4.94 -23.82
N GLN A 154 14.02 5.43 -23.20
CA GLN A 154 13.69 6.85 -23.16
C GLN A 154 14.44 7.62 -22.04
N LYS A 155 15.48 7.03 -21.46
CA LYS A 155 16.31 7.61 -20.39
C LYS A 155 15.50 8.02 -19.14
N VAL A 156 14.33 7.41 -18.94
CA VAL A 156 13.55 7.57 -17.70
C VAL A 156 14.36 6.97 -16.55
N LYS A 157 14.65 7.78 -15.56
CA LYS A 157 15.41 7.31 -14.39
C LYS A 157 14.51 6.50 -13.46
N PRO A 158 14.79 5.21 -13.21
CA PRO A 158 14.14 4.50 -12.13
C PRO A 158 14.53 5.21 -10.83
N PHE A 159 13.53 5.70 -10.11
CA PHE A 159 13.80 6.48 -8.89
C PHE A 159 14.31 5.63 -7.74
N SER A 160 13.87 4.37 -7.65
CA SER A 160 14.30 3.42 -6.65
C SER A 160 14.53 2.08 -7.33
N LEU A 161 15.73 1.55 -7.20
CA LEU A 161 16.04 0.16 -7.56
C LEU A 161 15.34 -0.84 -6.61
N LYS A 162 14.77 -0.35 -5.49
CA LYS A 162 14.02 -1.19 -4.55
C LYS A 162 12.53 -0.94 -4.73
N PRO A 163 11.77 -1.96 -5.16
CA PRO A 163 10.32 -1.89 -5.23
C PRO A 163 9.69 -1.52 -3.87
N VAL A 164 8.56 -0.84 -3.92
CA VAL A 164 7.79 -0.49 -2.74
C VAL A 164 6.63 -1.48 -2.61
N LYS A 165 6.52 -2.14 -1.47
CA LYS A 165 5.43 -3.10 -1.23
C LYS A 165 4.09 -2.40 -1.14
N SER A 166 3.09 -2.88 -1.88
CA SER A 166 1.68 -2.47 -1.82
C SER A 166 0.79 -3.57 -2.40
N GLY A 167 -0.36 -3.87 -1.75
CA GLY A 167 -1.29 -4.89 -2.22
C GLY A 167 -0.85 -6.33 -1.96
N PRO A 168 -1.68 -7.35 -2.24
CA PRO A 168 -3.02 -7.25 -2.81
C PRO A 168 -4.06 -6.75 -1.80
N GLY A 169 -4.95 -5.89 -2.25
CA GLY A 169 -6.09 -5.44 -1.45
C GLY A 169 -5.80 -4.41 -0.37
N TYR A 170 -4.60 -3.85 -0.32
CA TYR A 170 -4.24 -2.77 0.61
C TYR A 170 -3.27 -1.76 -0.02
N ILE A 171 -3.21 -0.58 0.56
CA ILE A 171 -2.24 0.47 0.19
C ILE A 171 -1.31 0.70 1.37
N SER A 172 -0.02 0.40 1.21
CA SER A 172 0.94 0.59 2.30
C SER A 172 1.21 2.07 2.58
N LYS A 173 1.36 2.43 3.86
CA LYS A 173 1.76 3.80 4.26
C LYS A 173 3.05 4.25 3.56
N LYS A 174 3.99 3.32 3.39
CA LYS A 174 5.26 3.59 2.71
C LYS A 174 5.05 3.92 1.23
N ALA A 175 4.16 3.19 0.53
CA ALA A 175 3.83 3.47 -0.86
C ALA A 175 3.24 4.88 -1.01
N ILE A 176 2.31 5.28 -0.14
CA ILE A 176 1.72 6.62 -0.11
C ILE A 176 2.81 7.69 0.12
N GLN A 177 3.70 7.50 1.09
CA GLN A 177 4.77 8.46 1.39
C GLN A 177 5.73 8.64 0.22
N VAL A 178 6.14 7.53 -0.41
CA VAL A 178 7.01 7.56 -1.59
C VAL A 178 6.29 8.23 -2.75
N LEU A 179 5.05 7.87 -3.04
CA LEU A 179 4.22 8.47 -4.09
C LEU A 179 4.09 9.98 -3.91
N ARG A 180 3.70 10.45 -2.73
CA ARG A 180 3.60 11.87 -2.37
C ARG A 180 4.90 12.63 -2.60
N SER A 181 6.02 12.05 -2.16
CA SER A 181 7.34 12.61 -2.38
C SER A 181 7.67 12.76 -3.88
N ARG A 182 7.25 11.79 -4.71
CA ARG A 182 7.48 11.82 -6.17
C ARG A 182 6.64 12.86 -6.87
N ILE A 183 5.37 12.91 -6.56
CA ILE A 183 4.46 13.93 -7.11
C ILE A 183 4.99 15.35 -6.81
N ARG A 184 5.45 15.58 -5.58
CA ARG A 184 6.08 16.87 -5.21
C ARG A 184 7.33 17.16 -6.05
N LEU A 185 8.15 16.15 -6.27
CA LEU A 185 9.38 16.29 -7.06
C LEU A 185 9.07 16.57 -8.54
N CYS A 186 8.11 15.88 -9.14
CA CYS A 186 7.63 16.16 -10.49
C CYS A 186 7.14 17.61 -10.61
N ARG A 187 6.36 18.09 -9.63
CA ARG A 187 5.86 19.48 -9.62
C ARG A 187 6.98 20.50 -9.60
N THR A 188 8.04 20.28 -8.82
CA THR A 188 9.18 21.22 -8.75
C THR A 188 10.01 21.21 -10.02
N THR A 189 10.09 20.10 -10.74
CA THR A 189 10.78 20.03 -12.04
C THR A 189 10.01 20.69 -13.16
N LEU A 190 8.70 20.58 -13.20
CA LEU A 190 7.85 21.26 -14.19
C LEU A 190 7.90 22.79 -14.05
N ALA A 191 8.11 23.31 -12.85
CA ALA A 191 8.19 24.75 -12.59
C ALA A 191 9.55 25.37 -13.00
N ARG A 192 10.53 24.59 -13.44
CA ARG A 192 11.86 25.09 -13.82
C ARG A 192 12.04 25.07 -15.33
N PRO A 193 12.44 26.20 -15.96
CA PRO A 193 12.62 26.29 -17.41
C PRO A 193 13.89 25.60 -17.94
N VAL A 194 14.49 24.68 -17.21
CA VAL A 194 15.75 24.04 -17.60
C VAL A 194 15.50 22.65 -18.20
N ALA A 195 15.82 22.54 -19.43
CA ALA A 195 15.99 21.53 -20.47
C ALA A 195 16.24 20.05 -20.10
N GLN A 196 15.84 19.54 -18.96
CA GLN A 196 15.78 18.11 -18.67
C GLN A 196 14.43 17.77 -18.05
N GLU A 197 13.49 17.43 -18.92
CA GLU A 197 12.30 16.69 -18.49
C GLU A 197 12.75 15.47 -17.71
N ARG A 198 12.41 15.42 -16.43
CA ARG A 198 12.75 14.29 -15.58
C ARG A 198 11.51 13.46 -15.39
N TYR A 199 11.55 12.28 -15.96
CA TYR A 199 10.54 11.27 -15.83
C TYR A 199 10.90 10.30 -14.70
N TRP A 200 9.92 9.84 -13.96
CA TRP A 200 10.10 9.01 -12.79
C TRP A 200 9.30 7.73 -12.90
N VAL A 201 9.86 6.64 -12.36
CA VAL A 201 9.17 5.36 -12.26
C VAL A 201 9.12 4.95 -10.80
N LEU A 202 7.93 4.62 -10.31
CA LEU A 202 7.72 3.95 -9.04
C LEU A 202 7.40 2.48 -9.33
N VAL A 203 8.33 1.60 -8.98
CA VAL A 203 8.11 0.15 -9.09
C VAL A 203 7.47 -0.35 -7.81
N VAL A 204 6.37 -1.10 -7.95
CA VAL A 204 5.60 -1.69 -6.86
C VAL A 204 5.89 -3.18 -6.78
N ASP A 205 6.13 -3.67 -5.57
CA ASP A 205 6.16 -5.10 -5.26
C ASP A 205 4.80 -5.47 -4.70
N GLY A 206 3.94 -6.04 -5.53
CA GLY A 206 2.57 -6.39 -5.20
C GLY A 206 1.58 -6.02 -6.29
N GLU A 207 0.58 -5.20 -5.96
CA GLU A 207 -0.44 -4.70 -6.88
C GLU A 207 -0.46 -3.17 -6.85
N GLU A 208 -0.36 -2.54 -8.01
CA GLU A 208 -0.31 -1.08 -8.16
C GLU A 208 -1.69 -0.45 -8.37
N ASP A 209 -2.70 -1.22 -8.78
CA ASP A 209 -4.02 -0.70 -9.18
C ASP A 209 -4.64 0.24 -8.13
N LEU A 210 -4.57 -0.14 -6.84
CA LEU A 210 -5.10 0.68 -5.75
C LEU A 210 -4.34 1.99 -5.55
N LEU A 211 -3.11 2.11 -6.06
CA LEU A 211 -2.35 3.36 -6.00
C LEU A 211 -2.91 4.45 -6.91
N ALA A 212 -3.87 4.13 -7.78
CA ALA A 212 -4.64 5.15 -8.48
C ALA A 212 -5.35 6.10 -7.50
N LEU A 213 -5.88 5.59 -6.38
CA LEU A 213 -6.55 6.41 -5.37
C LEU A 213 -5.64 7.50 -4.77
N PRO A 214 -4.51 7.16 -4.15
CA PRO A 214 -3.60 8.17 -3.64
C PRO A 214 -2.92 8.98 -4.74
N ALA A 215 -2.73 8.46 -5.96
CA ALA A 215 -2.21 9.24 -7.07
C ALA A 215 -3.16 10.37 -7.45
N ILE A 216 -4.47 10.11 -7.53
CA ILE A 216 -5.50 11.12 -7.78
C ILE A 216 -5.57 12.13 -6.62
N ALA A 217 -5.59 11.65 -5.37
CA ALA A 217 -5.71 12.51 -4.19
C ALA A 217 -4.51 13.44 -3.97
N GLU A 218 -3.30 13.03 -4.37
CA GLU A 218 -2.07 13.79 -4.18
C GLU A 218 -1.65 14.58 -5.43
N ALA A 219 -2.28 14.33 -6.59
CA ALA A 219 -1.99 15.05 -7.83
C ALA A 219 -2.30 16.54 -7.68
N PRO A 220 -1.43 17.44 -8.19
CA PRO A 220 -1.74 18.86 -8.18
C PRO A 220 -2.89 19.19 -9.12
N LEU A 221 -3.58 20.29 -8.86
CA LEU A 221 -4.63 20.77 -9.76
C LEU A 221 -4.08 20.98 -11.18
N GLY A 222 -4.82 20.47 -12.17
CA GLY A 222 -4.42 20.48 -13.57
C GLY A 222 -3.51 19.33 -13.99
N ALA A 223 -3.10 18.44 -13.08
CA ALA A 223 -2.49 17.19 -13.45
C ALA A 223 -3.55 16.22 -13.97
N VAL A 224 -3.10 15.21 -14.72
CA VAL A 224 -3.97 14.15 -15.24
C VAL A 224 -3.44 12.79 -14.80
N VAL A 225 -4.30 11.98 -14.26
CA VAL A 225 -3.99 10.60 -13.86
C VAL A 225 -4.68 9.63 -14.80
N TYR A 226 -3.88 8.79 -15.45
CA TYR A 226 -4.39 7.70 -16.30
C TYR A 226 -4.18 6.35 -15.61
N TYR A 227 -5.22 5.54 -15.55
CA TYR A 227 -5.11 4.15 -15.06
C TYR A 227 -5.96 3.19 -15.88
N GLY A 228 -5.59 1.92 -15.91
CA GLY A 228 -6.32 0.88 -16.60
C GLY A 228 -7.52 0.39 -15.79
N GLN A 229 -8.71 0.31 -16.41
CA GLN A 229 -9.86 -0.34 -15.80
C GLN A 229 -10.13 -1.66 -16.55
N PRO A 230 -10.02 -2.83 -15.88
CA PRO A 230 -10.21 -4.12 -16.52
C PRO A 230 -11.52 -4.19 -17.32
N ASN A 231 -11.45 -4.63 -18.58
CA ASN A 231 -12.55 -4.76 -19.53
C ASN A 231 -13.29 -3.44 -19.87
N ARG A 232 -12.81 -2.29 -19.43
CA ARG A 232 -13.44 -0.98 -19.71
C ARG A 232 -12.58 -0.07 -20.57
N GLY A 233 -11.28 -0.02 -20.32
CA GLY A 233 -10.33 0.81 -21.07
C GLY A 233 -9.45 1.66 -20.18
N LEU A 234 -8.90 2.74 -20.74
CA LEU A 234 -8.11 3.72 -20.00
C LEU A 234 -9.06 4.72 -19.31
N VAL A 235 -8.82 4.99 -18.04
CA VAL A 235 -9.59 6.00 -17.28
C VAL A 235 -8.73 7.23 -17.11
N GLU A 236 -9.32 8.41 -17.37
CA GLU A 236 -8.74 9.74 -17.20
C GLU A 236 -9.42 10.44 -16.02
N VAL A 237 -8.62 10.92 -15.08
CA VAL A 237 -9.05 11.72 -13.92
C VAL A 237 -8.27 13.02 -13.87
#